data_04b864f28b1f6ca484e98e447f9502b0
#
_entry.id   04b864f28b1f6ca484e98e447f9502b0
#
_cell.length_a   1.000
_cell.length_b   1.000
_cell.length_c   1.000
_cell.angle_alpha   90.00
_cell.angle_beta   90.00
_cell.angle_gamma   90.00
#
_symmetry.space_group_name_H-M   'P 1'
#
loop_
_entity.id
_entity.type
_entity.pdbx_description
1 polymer ?
#
loop_
_entity_poly.entity_id
_entity_poly.type
_entity_poly.pdbx_seq_one_letter_code
_entity_poly.pdbx_strand_id
1 'polypeptide(L)'
;MATSEHSDIGRRQAIRALASGAVAAVASASWVESLTALARQQAHAHAATAAIVAQNWSPSTLTAPQNDLVVALTELIIPETDTPGAKGTNVNRFIDHVLTDAQPEVRASFVRGLTWIDARSRALFKARDFLGASAEQQKTLLTRLSAEGNPDKEEAIGRDFFEAIKSMTIDGYYTSEIGLRKELGDNGQLFLPQFQGCDHHEHQ
;
A
#
# COMPACT_ATOMS: atom_id res chain seq x y z
N MET A 1 -8.01 5.53 56.96
CA MET A 1 -7.18 4.46 56.42
C MET A 1 -7.89 3.86 55.23
N ALA A 2 -7.50 4.26 54.04
CA ALA A 2 -8.03 3.72 52.79
C ALA A 2 -6.93 2.85 52.18
N THR A 3 -7.15 1.55 52.15
CA THR A 3 -6.26 0.56 51.54
C THR A 3 -6.46 0.60 50.02
N SER A 4 -5.45 1.01 49.28
CA SER A 4 -5.34 0.94 47.86
C SER A 4 -5.17 -0.55 47.46
N GLU A 5 -6.23 -1.18 46.93
CA GLU A 5 -6.12 -2.46 46.24
C GLU A 5 -5.48 -2.22 44.87
N HIS A 6 -4.19 -2.53 44.77
CA HIS A 6 -3.54 -2.73 43.45
C HIS A 6 -4.03 -4.08 42.92
N SER A 7 -4.94 -4.02 41.93
CA SER A 7 -5.31 -5.21 41.17
C SER A 7 -4.18 -5.57 40.21
N ASP A 8 -3.40 -6.57 40.62
CA ASP A 8 -2.32 -7.15 39.82
C ASP A 8 -2.95 -7.91 38.65
N ILE A 9 -3.09 -7.26 37.49
CA ILE A 9 -3.60 -7.89 36.27
C ILE A 9 -2.51 -8.84 35.76
N GLY A 10 -2.71 -10.14 35.98
CA GLY A 10 -1.77 -11.17 35.55
C GLY A 10 -1.47 -11.08 34.06
N ARG A 11 -0.20 -11.35 33.65
CA ARG A 11 0.28 -11.28 32.26
C ARG A 11 -0.65 -11.96 31.23
N ARG A 12 -1.32 -13.06 31.63
CA ARG A 12 -2.30 -13.76 30.80
C ARG A 12 -3.59 -12.97 30.56
N GLN A 13 -4.02 -12.17 31.55
CA GLN A 13 -5.18 -11.28 31.41
C GLN A 13 -4.83 -10.06 30.56
N ALA A 14 -3.62 -9.51 30.72
CA ALA A 14 -3.13 -8.43 29.87
C ALA A 14 -3.04 -8.88 28.39
N ILE A 15 -2.53 -10.08 28.11
CA ILE A 15 -2.45 -10.65 26.77
C ILE A 15 -3.86 -10.91 26.20
N ARG A 16 -4.80 -11.41 27.00
CA ARG A 16 -6.20 -11.59 26.56
C ARG A 16 -6.91 -10.26 26.32
N ALA A 17 -6.66 -9.26 27.15
CA ALA A 17 -7.20 -7.92 26.97
C ALA A 17 -6.61 -7.24 25.70
N LEU A 18 -5.33 -7.45 25.42
CA LEU A 18 -4.70 -7.00 24.17
C LEU A 18 -5.26 -7.74 22.95
N ALA A 19 -5.47 -9.06 23.03
CA ALA A 19 -6.06 -9.84 21.94
C ALA A 19 -7.53 -9.48 21.70
N SER A 20 -8.33 -9.23 22.75
CA SER A 20 -9.71 -8.76 22.62
C SER A 20 -9.79 -7.27 22.26
N GLY A 21 -8.83 -6.45 22.69
CA GLY A 21 -8.69 -5.05 22.30
C GLY A 21 -8.31 -4.86 20.83
N ALA A 22 -7.49 -5.76 20.29
CA ALA A 22 -7.14 -5.72 18.86
C ALA A 22 -8.35 -5.97 17.95
N VAL A 23 -9.30 -6.82 18.37
CA VAL A 23 -10.54 -7.05 17.62
C VAL A 23 -11.50 -5.85 17.71
N ALA A 24 -11.50 -5.12 18.83
CA ALA A 24 -12.34 -3.92 18.98
C ALA A 24 -11.73 -2.67 18.31
N ALA A 25 -10.39 -2.59 18.17
CA ALA A 25 -9.71 -1.49 17.50
C ALA A 25 -9.87 -1.54 15.97
N VAL A 26 -10.12 -2.73 15.39
CA VAL A 26 -10.36 -2.90 13.94
C VAL A 26 -11.69 -2.27 13.50
N ALA A 27 -12.65 -2.05 14.42
CA ALA A 27 -13.94 -1.46 14.09
C ALA A 27 -13.91 0.06 13.81
N SER A 28 -12.81 0.74 14.13
CA SER A 28 -12.63 2.19 13.89
C SER A 28 -11.51 2.52 12.89
N ALA A 29 -10.71 1.53 12.47
CA ALA A 29 -9.68 1.75 11.46
C ALA A 29 -10.33 2.02 10.10
N SER A 30 -9.86 3.03 9.39
CA SER A 30 -10.28 3.28 8.01
C SER A 30 -9.94 2.05 7.14
N TRP A 31 -10.71 1.82 6.09
CA TRP A 31 -10.41 0.73 5.14
C TRP A 31 -9.01 0.89 4.53
N VAL A 32 -8.52 2.14 4.41
CA VAL A 32 -7.16 2.47 3.95
C VAL A 32 -6.13 1.90 4.92
N GLU A 33 -6.28 2.15 6.23
CA GLU A 33 -5.39 1.61 7.27
C GLU A 33 -5.40 0.07 7.28
N SER A 34 -6.57 -0.54 7.07
CA SER A 34 -6.70 -2.00 6.99
C SER A 34 -5.93 -2.58 5.81
N LEU A 35 -6.02 -1.97 4.61
CA LEU A 35 -5.25 -2.40 3.44
C LEU A 35 -3.75 -2.17 3.61
N THR A 36 -3.35 -1.02 4.13
CA THR A 36 -1.92 -0.72 4.32
C THR A 36 -1.28 -1.64 5.36
N ALA A 37 -2.00 -1.98 6.43
CA ALA A 37 -1.53 -2.95 7.43
C ALA A 37 -1.37 -4.35 6.82
N LEU A 38 -2.35 -4.79 6.02
CA LEU A 38 -2.30 -6.09 5.33
C LEU A 38 -1.18 -6.13 4.28
N ALA A 39 -1.00 -5.07 3.51
CA ALA A 39 0.07 -4.95 2.53
C ALA A 39 1.45 -5.08 3.18
N ARG A 40 1.70 -4.40 4.29
CA ARG A 40 2.96 -4.52 5.05
C ARG A 40 3.18 -5.93 5.58
N GLN A 41 2.14 -6.57 6.10
CA GLN A 41 2.25 -7.95 6.57
C GLN A 41 2.65 -8.92 5.43
N GLN A 42 2.09 -8.73 4.24
CA GLN A 42 2.36 -9.58 3.09
C GLN A 42 3.67 -9.25 2.39
N ALA A 43 4.13 -8.01 2.45
CA ALA A 43 5.41 -7.60 1.89
C ALA A 43 6.58 -8.47 2.37
N HIS A 44 6.57 -8.89 3.63
CA HIS A 44 7.58 -9.80 4.18
C HIS A 44 7.47 -11.24 3.67
N ALA A 45 6.29 -11.69 3.27
CA ALA A 45 6.07 -13.05 2.76
C ALA A 45 6.43 -13.19 1.26
N HIS A 46 6.29 -12.11 0.48
CA HIS A 46 6.50 -12.12 -0.97
C HIS A 46 7.96 -12.20 -1.42
N ALA A 47 8.89 -11.74 -0.62
CA ALA A 47 10.33 -11.80 -0.95
C ALA A 47 10.82 -13.25 -1.24
N ALA A 48 10.10 -14.25 -0.75
CA ALA A 48 10.48 -15.67 -0.90
C ALA A 48 9.84 -16.40 -2.11
N THR A 49 8.76 -15.87 -2.71
CA THR A 49 7.92 -16.65 -3.66
C THR A 49 7.87 -16.07 -5.09
N ALA A 50 8.43 -14.91 -5.34
CA ALA A 50 8.26 -14.16 -6.59
C ALA A 50 8.81 -14.83 -7.86
N ALA A 51 9.65 -15.85 -7.75
CA ALA A 51 10.39 -16.40 -8.89
C ALA A 51 9.61 -17.45 -9.73
N ILE A 52 8.52 -18.02 -9.24
CA ILE A 52 7.94 -19.26 -9.83
C ILE A 52 6.69 -19.02 -10.71
N VAL A 53 6.03 -17.87 -10.64
CA VAL A 53 4.66 -17.68 -11.24
C VAL A 53 4.61 -16.73 -12.44
N ALA A 54 5.71 -16.46 -13.13
CA ALA A 54 5.79 -15.37 -14.11
C ALA A 54 5.03 -15.59 -15.44
N GLN A 55 4.69 -16.79 -15.87
CA GLN A 55 4.31 -17.04 -17.28
C GLN A 55 2.81 -17.08 -17.61
N ASN A 56 1.89 -17.28 -16.64
CA ASN A 56 0.44 -17.34 -16.91
C ASN A 56 -0.39 -16.68 -15.79
N TRP A 57 0.06 -15.54 -15.27
CA TRP A 57 -0.66 -14.87 -14.20
C TRP A 57 -1.90 -14.13 -14.72
N SER A 58 -3.01 -14.27 -14.04
CA SER A 58 -4.22 -13.47 -14.21
C SER A 58 -4.69 -12.97 -12.85
N PRO A 59 -5.31 -11.78 -12.78
CA PRO A 59 -5.86 -11.28 -11.52
C PRO A 59 -6.87 -12.25 -10.93
N SER A 60 -6.81 -12.44 -9.61
CA SER A 60 -7.75 -13.28 -8.84
C SER A 60 -8.94 -12.48 -8.33
N THR A 61 -8.72 -11.21 -8.01
CA THR A 61 -9.71 -10.32 -7.39
C THR A 61 -10.15 -9.21 -8.34
N LEU A 62 -9.20 -8.60 -9.04
CA LEU A 62 -9.47 -7.51 -9.98
C LEU A 62 -9.93 -8.08 -11.32
N THR A 63 -10.87 -7.41 -11.98
CA THR A 63 -11.15 -7.66 -13.40
C THR A 63 -9.98 -7.18 -14.28
N ALA A 64 -9.85 -7.66 -15.51
CA ALA A 64 -8.79 -7.23 -16.40
C ALA A 64 -8.74 -5.70 -16.60
N PRO A 65 -9.86 -4.96 -16.85
CA PRO A 65 -9.82 -3.50 -16.92
C PRO A 65 -9.40 -2.82 -15.61
N GLN A 66 -9.80 -3.36 -14.46
CA GLN A 66 -9.37 -2.82 -13.16
C GLN A 66 -7.87 -3.03 -12.94
N ASN A 67 -7.34 -4.19 -13.32
CA ASN A 67 -5.90 -4.44 -13.28
C ASN A 67 -5.12 -3.49 -14.19
N ASP A 68 -5.61 -3.25 -15.41
CA ASP A 68 -4.96 -2.30 -16.33
C ASP A 68 -4.92 -0.88 -15.75
N LEU A 69 -6.01 -0.47 -15.08
CA LEU A 69 -6.05 0.81 -14.36
C LEU A 69 -5.06 0.84 -13.20
N VAL A 70 -4.97 -0.24 -12.40
CA VAL A 70 -3.98 -0.35 -11.32
C VAL A 70 -2.55 -0.28 -11.86
N VAL A 71 -2.24 -0.98 -12.96
CA VAL A 71 -0.92 -0.91 -13.62
C VAL A 71 -0.56 0.52 -14.01
N ALA A 72 -1.51 1.25 -14.61
CA ALA A 72 -1.26 2.64 -15.01
C ALA A 72 -1.07 3.58 -13.80
N LEU A 73 -1.90 3.44 -12.77
CA LEU A 73 -1.81 4.25 -11.55
C LEU A 73 -0.50 4.01 -10.80
N THR A 74 -0.10 2.75 -10.62
CA THR A 74 1.14 2.40 -9.92
C THR A 74 2.39 2.88 -10.68
N GLU A 75 2.39 2.81 -12.03
CA GLU A 75 3.46 3.34 -12.86
C GLU A 75 3.55 4.86 -12.82
N LEU A 76 2.43 5.58 -12.65
CA LEU A 76 2.46 7.02 -12.44
C LEU A 76 2.98 7.43 -11.04
N ILE A 77 2.87 6.54 -10.05
CA ILE A 77 3.39 6.75 -8.68
C ILE A 77 4.89 6.46 -8.61
N ILE A 78 5.34 5.32 -9.17
CA ILE A 78 6.77 4.95 -9.27
C ILE A 78 7.06 4.63 -10.74
N PRO A 79 7.43 5.63 -11.54
CA PRO A 79 7.70 5.45 -12.96
C PRO A 79 9.03 4.77 -13.22
N GLU A 80 9.17 4.15 -14.38
CA GLU A 80 10.46 3.68 -14.90
C GLU A 80 11.40 4.86 -15.12
N THR A 81 12.65 4.70 -14.64
CA THR A 81 13.76 5.64 -14.82
C THR A 81 15.01 4.88 -15.27
N ASP A 82 16.09 4.93 -14.53
CA ASP A 82 17.27 4.06 -14.65
C ASP A 82 17.04 2.66 -14.05
N THR A 83 16.00 2.53 -13.24
CA THR A 83 15.47 1.27 -12.72
C THR A 83 14.05 1.02 -13.23
N PRO A 84 13.60 -0.25 -13.36
CA PRO A 84 12.23 -0.56 -13.75
C PRO A 84 11.23 0.03 -12.75
N GLY A 85 10.16 0.66 -13.25
CA GLY A 85 9.08 1.21 -12.44
C GLY A 85 8.15 0.14 -11.84
N ALA A 86 7.04 0.58 -11.25
CA ALA A 86 6.07 -0.30 -10.60
C ALA A 86 5.46 -1.35 -11.54
N LYS A 87 5.28 -1.02 -12.82
CA LYS A 87 4.85 -1.96 -13.86
C LYS A 87 5.91 -3.05 -14.08
N GLY A 88 7.18 -2.66 -14.21
CA GLY A 88 8.30 -3.58 -14.42
C GLY A 88 8.54 -4.52 -13.25
N THR A 89 8.16 -4.13 -12.03
CA THR A 89 8.25 -4.93 -10.81
C THR A 89 6.98 -5.71 -10.48
N ASN A 90 5.95 -5.66 -11.34
CA ASN A 90 4.66 -6.33 -11.16
C ASN A 90 3.92 -5.97 -9.86
N VAL A 91 3.98 -4.72 -9.42
CA VAL A 91 3.29 -4.23 -8.22
C VAL A 91 1.78 -4.51 -8.26
N ASN A 92 1.15 -4.49 -9.44
CA ASN A 92 -0.25 -4.85 -9.61
C ASN A 92 -0.59 -6.27 -9.10
N ARG A 93 0.34 -7.22 -9.23
CA ARG A 93 0.15 -8.59 -8.71
C ARG A 93 0.17 -8.62 -7.19
N PHE A 94 1.07 -7.85 -6.59
CA PHE A 94 1.10 -7.66 -5.14
C PHE A 94 -0.23 -7.07 -4.64
N ILE A 95 -0.72 -6.01 -5.28
CA ILE A 95 -1.99 -5.37 -4.92
C ILE A 95 -3.17 -6.35 -5.06
N ASP A 96 -3.26 -7.10 -6.16
CA ASP A 96 -4.33 -8.09 -6.36
C ASP A 96 -4.30 -9.18 -5.26
N HIS A 97 -3.12 -9.61 -4.85
CA HIS A 97 -2.93 -10.57 -3.77
C HIS A 97 -3.39 -9.99 -2.42
N VAL A 98 -2.97 -8.77 -2.07
CA VAL A 98 -3.43 -8.07 -0.86
C VAL A 98 -4.96 -7.96 -0.85
N LEU A 99 -5.57 -7.61 -1.99
CA LEU A 99 -7.02 -7.52 -2.11
C LEU A 99 -7.72 -8.89 -1.97
N THR A 100 -7.07 -9.98 -2.37
CA THR A 100 -7.62 -11.33 -2.22
C THR A 100 -7.81 -11.68 -0.74
N ASP A 101 -6.88 -11.28 0.11
CA ASP A 101 -6.91 -11.56 1.54
C ASP A 101 -7.63 -10.48 2.37
N ALA A 102 -7.98 -9.35 1.72
CA ALA A 102 -8.70 -8.27 2.37
C ALA A 102 -10.16 -8.63 2.68
N GLN A 103 -10.71 -8.05 3.75
CA GLN A 103 -12.13 -8.17 4.07
C GLN A 103 -13.00 -7.63 2.92
N PRO A 104 -14.19 -8.23 2.68
CA PRO A 104 -15.05 -7.86 1.54
C PRO A 104 -15.37 -6.36 1.46
N GLU A 105 -15.61 -5.70 2.60
CA GLU A 105 -15.95 -4.28 2.69
C GLU A 105 -14.75 -3.39 2.30
N VAL A 106 -13.56 -3.79 2.71
CA VAL A 106 -12.29 -3.12 2.40
C VAL A 106 -12.00 -3.21 0.90
N ARG A 107 -12.14 -4.42 0.34
CA ARG A 107 -12.02 -4.68 -1.09
C ARG A 107 -13.04 -3.88 -1.91
N ALA A 108 -14.29 -3.86 -1.48
CA ALA A 108 -15.35 -3.07 -2.12
C ALA A 108 -15.04 -1.57 -2.11
N SER A 109 -14.40 -1.07 -1.04
CA SER A 109 -13.98 0.33 -0.95
C SER A 109 -12.88 0.66 -1.95
N PHE A 110 -11.90 -0.23 -2.12
CA PHE A 110 -10.85 -0.07 -3.14
C PHE A 110 -11.44 -0.05 -4.55
N VAL A 111 -12.34 -0.99 -4.88
CA VAL A 111 -13.01 -1.04 -6.20
C VAL A 111 -13.87 0.20 -6.45
N ARG A 112 -14.56 0.73 -5.41
CA ARG A 112 -15.26 2.02 -5.52
C ARG A 112 -14.31 3.16 -5.86
N GLY A 113 -13.10 3.15 -5.30
CA GLY A 113 -12.05 4.12 -5.62
C GLY A 113 -11.63 4.07 -7.09
N LEU A 114 -11.41 2.88 -7.66
CA LEU A 114 -11.13 2.71 -9.09
C LEU A 114 -12.28 3.28 -9.96
N THR A 115 -13.52 2.96 -9.60
CA THR A 115 -14.70 3.48 -10.30
C THR A 115 -14.79 5.01 -10.20
N TRP A 116 -14.44 5.57 -9.05
CA TRP A 116 -14.42 7.02 -8.81
C TRP A 116 -13.38 7.72 -9.70
N ILE A 117 -12.17 7.18 -9.83
CA ILE A 117 -11.11 7.72 -10.69
C ILE A 117 -11.59 7.86 -12.14
N ASP A 118 -12.23 6.82 -12.68
CA ASP A 118 -12.80 6.86 -14.02
C ASP A 118 -13.93 7.89 -14.16
N ALA A 119 -14.84 7.92 -13.21
CA ALA A 119 -15.93 8.90 -13.20
C ALA A 119 -15.40 10.33 -13.11
N ARG A 120 -14.39 10.57 -12.28
CA ARG A 120 -13.78 11.90 -12.11
C ARG A 120 -13.03 12.35 -13.37
N SER A 121 -12.33 11.44 -14.06
CA SER A 121 -11.67 11.73 -15.33
C SER A 121 -12.68 12.15 -16.41
N ARG A 122 -13.83 11.46 -16.48
CA ARG A 122 -14.93 11.86 -17.40
C ARG A 122 -15.46 13.25 -17.09
N ALA A 123 -15.68 13.53 -15.80
CA ALA A 123 -16.23 14.81 -15.35
C ALA A 123 -15.29 15.99 -15.62
N LEU A 124 -13.99 15.83 -15.33
CA LEU A 124 -13.01 16.90 -15.44
C LEU A 124 -12.50 17.11 -16.86
N PHE A 125 -12.24 16.04 -17.60
CA PHE A 125 -11.49 16.11 -18.86
C PHE A 125 -12.32 15.70 -20.08
N LYS A 126 -13.57 15.31 -19.89
CA LYS A 126 -14.42 14.73 -20.93
C LYS A 126 -13.77 13.50 -21.62
N ALA A 127 -12.85 12.85 -20.92
CA ALA A 127 -12.22 11.61 -21.34
C ALA A 127 -13.22 10.45 -21.23
N ARG A 128 -12.96 9.35 -21.95
CA ARG A 128 -13.80 8.14 -21.84
C ARG A 128 -13.69 7.51 -20.45
N ASP A 129 -12.48 7.42 -19.91
CA ASP A 129 -12.11 6.88 -18.61
C ASP A 129 -10.73 7.46 -18.23
N PHE A 130 -10.12 7.02 -17.12
CA PHE A 130 -8.79 7.48 -16.72
C PHE A 130 -7.72 7.08 -17.75
N LEU A 131 -7.76 5.87 -18.26
CA LEU A 131 -6.81 5.39 -19.27
C LEU A 131 -6.93 6.11 -20.61
N GLY A 132 -8.12 6.60 -20.93
CA GLY A 132 -8.38 7.40 -22.13
C GLY A 132 -8.04 8.89 -21.97
N ALA A 133 -7.65 9.35 -20.78
CA ALA A 133 -7.17 10.71 -20.55
C ALA A 133 -5.70 10.85 -21.00
N SER A 134 -5.28 12.08 -21.35
CA SER A 134 -3.88 12.34 -21.69
C SER A 134 -2.98 12.21 -20.43
N ALA A 135 -1.67 11.95 -20.62
CA ALA A 135 -0.71 11.83 -19.52
C ALA A 135 -0.72 13.05 -18.59
N GLU A 136 -0.85 14.26 -19.14
CA GLU A 136 -0.95 15.50 -18.36
C GLU A 136 -2.25 15.56 -17.55
N GLN A 137 -3.36 15.08 -18.10
CA GLN A 137 -4.64 15.03 -17.41
C GLN A 137 -4.62 14.00 -16.27
N GLN A 138 -4.04 12.82 -16.53
CA GLN A 138 -3.84 11.78 -15.53
C GLN A 138 -2.98 12.31 -14.36
N LYS A 139 -1.83 12.93 -14.67
CA LYS A 139 -0.95 13.55 -13.67
C LYS A 139 -1.67 14.66 -12.90
N THR A 140 -2.43 15.51 -13.58
CA THR A 140 -3.20 16.60 -12.94
C THR A 140 -4.19 16.04 -11.91
N LEU A 141 -4.92 14.96 -12.25
CA LEU A 141 -5.85 14.34 -11.32
C LEU A 141 -5.12 13.77 -10.09
N LEU A 142 -4.03 13.03 -10.29
CA LEU A 142 -3.29 12.45 -9.17
C LEU A 142 -2.61 13.52 -8.30
N THR A 143 -2.07 14.59 -8.89
CA THR A 143 -1.52 15.74 -8.15
C THR A 143 -2.59 16.38 -7.28
N ARG A 144 -3.82 16.53 -7.79
CA ARG A 144 -4.94 17.07 -7.03
C ARG A 144 -5.30 16.17 -5.83
N LEU A 145 -5.26 14.85 -6.00
CA LEU A 145 -5.54 13.90 -4.92
C LEU A 145 -4.42 13.84 -3.88
N SER A 146 -3.18 14.13 -4.26
CA SER A 146 -2.02 14.17 -3.36
C SER A 146 -1.88 15.48 -2.59
N ALA A 147 -2.65 16.53 -2.93
CA ALA A 147 -2.53 17.84 -2.29
C ALA A 147 -2.93 17.78 -0.81
N GLU A 148 -2.18 18.48 0.04
CA GLU A 148 -2.52 18.61 1.46
C GLU A 148 -3.81 19.44 1.66
N GLY A 149 -4.50 19.19 2.77
CA GLY A 149 -5.71 19.91 3.16
C GLY A 149 -6.92 18.99 3.33
N ASN A 150 -8.03 19.58 3.76
CA ASN A 150 -9.28 18.84 3.95
C ASN A 150 -10.00 18.72 2.59
N PRO A 151 -10.21 17.52 2.07
CA PRO A 151 -10.88 17.33 0.78
C PRO A 151 -12.36 17.73 0.86
N ASP A 152 -12.90 18.21 -0.25
CA ASP A 152 -14.33 18.27 -0.43
C ASP A 152 -14.94 16.87 -0.31
N LYS A 153 -16.19 16.78 0.14
CA LYS A 153 -16.86 15.48 0.31
C LYS A 153 -16.85 14.63 -0.97
N GLU A 154 -16.90 15.27 -2.14
CA GLU A 154 -16.82 14.59 -3.42
C GLU A 154 -15.44 13.99 -3.70
N GLU A 155 -14.37 14.55 -3.15
CA GLU A 155 -12.99 14.11 -3.36
C GLU A 155 -12.48 13.16 -2.27
N ALA A 156 -13.20 13.02 -1.16
CA ALA A 156 -12.79 12.17 -0.05
C ALA A 156 -12.57 10.71 -0.51
N ILE A 157 -13.49 10.14 -1.31
CA ILE A 157 -13.35 8.77 -1.84
C ILE A 157 -12.08 8.64 -2.71
N GLY A 158 -11.82 9.64 -3.55
CA GLY A 158 -10.63 9.63 -4.42
C GLY A 158 -9.33 9.75 -3.63
N ARG A 159 -9.30 10.57 -2.58
CA ARG A 159 -8.12 10.73 -1.73
C ARG A 159 -7.83 9.48 -0.90
N ASP A 160 -8.85 8.92 -0.27
CA ASP A 160 -8.70 7.67 0.49
C ASP A 160 -8.17 6.56 -0.42
N PHE A 161 -8.71 6.45 -1.63
CA PHE A 161 -8.23 5.49 -2.63
C PHE A 161 -6.79 5.78 -3.04
N PHE A 162 -6.44 7.05 -3.31
CA PHE A 162 -5.09 7.42 -3.72
C PHE A 162 -4.06 7.12 -2.62
N GLU A 163 -4.40 7.40 -1.37
CA GLU A 163 -3.56 7.05 -0.22
C GLU A 163 -3.34 5.54 -0.12
N ALA A 164 -4.40 4.74 -0.27
CA ALA A 164 -4.31 3.29 -0.23
C ALA A 164 -3.43 2.74 -1.37
N ILE A 165 -3.68 3.14 -2.62
CA ILE A 165 -2.91 2.63 -3.76
C ILE A 165 -1.46 3.10 -3.73
N LYS A 166 -1.19 4.34 -3.28
CA LYS A 166 0.15 4.88 -3.10
C LYS A 166 0.94 4.06 -2.08
N SER A 167 0.36 3.82 -0.91
CA SER A 167 1.00 3.02 0.13
C SER A 167 1.30 1.60 -0.35
N MET A 168 0.33 0.91 -0.95
CA MET A 168 0.54 -0.43 -1.51
C MET A 168 1.56 -0.45 -2.65
N THR A 169 1.65 0.63 -3.44
CA THR A 169 2.66 0.74 -4.50
C THR A 169 4.06 0.82 -3.90
N ILE A 170 4.24 1.64 -2.88
CA ILE A 170 5.52 1.76 -2.16
C ILE A 170 5.91 0.42 -1.53
N ASP A 171 4.98 -0.20 -0.79
CA ASP A 171 5.25 -1.48 -0.13
C ASP A 171 5.58 -2.58 -1.16
N GLY A 172 4.80 -2.71 -2.24
CA GLY A 172 5.04 -3.71 -3.27
C GLY A 172 6.33 -3.49 -4.08
N TYR A 173 6.67 -2.23 -4.34
CA TYR A 173 7.89 -1.88 -5.09
C TYR A 173 9.15 -2.15 -4.26
N TYR A 174 9.26 -1.58 -3.07
CA TYR A 174 10.47 -1.67 -2.24
C TYR A 174 10.67 -3.04 -1.59
N THR A 175 9.67 -3.91 -1.59
CA THR A 175 9.82 -5.32 -1.20
C THR A 175 10.08 -6.26 -2.39
N SER A 176 10.00 -5.76 -3.62
CA SER A 176 10.39 -6.50 -4.81
C SER A 176 11.91 -6.70 -4.87
N GLU A 177 12.38 -7.71 -5.60
CA GLU A 177 13.81 -7.93 -5.82
C GLU A 177 14.50 -6.72 -6.44
N ILE A 178 13.84 -6.04 -7.39
CA ILE A 178 14.37 -4.86 -8.06
C ILE A 178 14.44 -3.69 -7.06
N GLY A 179 13.38 -3.41 -6.33
CA GLY A 179 13.34 -2.34 -5.34
C GLY A 179 14.37 -2.54 -4.24
N LEU A 180 14.48 -3.76 -3.69
CA LEU A 180 15.48 -4.05 -2.66
C LEU A 180 16.91 -3.95 -3.17
N ARG A 181 17.23 -4.66 -4.27
CA ARG A 181 18.64 -4.81 -4.70
C ARG A 181 19.13 -3.64 -5.53
N LYS A 182 18.32 -3.12 -6.45
CA LYS A 182 18.76 -2.06 -7.37
C LYS A 182 18.54 -0.67 -6.82
N GLU A 183 17.38 -0.44 -6.19
CA GLU A 183 17.02 0.88 -5.69
C GLU A 183 17.61 1.14 -4.29
N LEU A 184 17.42 0.20 -3.36
CA LEU A 184 17.91 0.33 -1.98
C LEU A 184 19.35 -0.21 -1.77
N GLY A 185 19.93 -0.88 -2.78
CA GLY A 185 21.28 -1.42 -2.70
C GLY A 185 21.42 -2.57 -1.69
N ASP A 186 20.32 -3.26 -1.35
CA ASP A 186 20.38 -4.40 -0.43
C ASP A 186 21.19 -5.53 -1.05
N ASN A 187 22.28 -5.90 -0.38
CA ASN A 187 23.19 -6.97 -0.76
C ASN A 187 22.77 -8.34 -0.16
N GLY A 188 21.63 -8.41 0.56
CA GLY A 188 21.18 -9.60 1.27
C GLY A 188 21.96 -9.92 2.54
N GLN A 189 22.81 -9.03 3.03
CA GLN A 189 23.61 -9.24 4.23
C GLN A 189 22.79 -8.91 5.48
N LEU A 190 22.28 -9.95 6.14
CA LEU A 190 21.43 -9.82 7.34
C LEU A 190 22.19 -9.37 8.59
N PHE A 191 23.51 -9.60 8.64
CA PHE A 191 24.36 -9.26 9.76
C PHE A 191 25.64 -8.59 9.29
N LEU A 192 26.05 -7.53 9.96
CA LEU A 192 27.39 -6.97 9.81
C LEU A 192 28.36 -7.84 10.60
N PRO A 193 29.38 -8.46 9.97
CA PRO A 193 30.35 -9.32 10.68
C PRO A 193 31.19 -8.54 11.67
N GLN A 194 31.35 -7.22 11.46
CA GLN A 194 32.01 -6.30 12.37
C GLN A 194 31.27 -4.97 12.40
N PHE A 195 31.02 -4.45 13.60
CA PHE A 195 30.55 -3.08 13.80
C PHE A 195 31.74 -2.13 13.68
N GLN A 196 31.74 -1.28 12.66
CA GLN A 196 32.84 -0.34 12.42
C GLN A 196 32.80 0.93 13.29
N GLY A 197 31.84 1.04 14.20
CA GLY A 197 31.62 2.24 15.01
C GLY A 197 30.79 3.31 14.28
N CYS A 198 30.56 4.41 14.99
CA CYS A 198 29.91 5.58 14.42
C CYS A 198 30.98 6.59 14.00
N ASP A 199 31.00 6.97 12.70
CA ASP A 199 31.94 7.96 12.15
C ASP A 199 31.54 9.43 12.48
N HIS A 200 30.58 9.62 13.37
CA HIS A 200 30.12 10.96 13.74
C HIS A 200 31.08 11.62 14.70
N HIS A 201 31.79 12.65 14.25
CA HIS A 201 32.72 13.46 15.04
C HIS A 201 32.06 14.22 16.20
N GLU A 202 30.72 14.21 16.30
CA GLU A 202 29.95 14.97 17.30
C GLU A 202 29.84 14.24 18.68
N HIS A 203 30.37 13.03 18.80
CA HIS A 203 30.30 12.22 20.04
C HIS A 203 31.66 11.86 20.63
N GLN A 204 32.71 12.67 20.32
CA GLN A 204 34.02 12.57 20.99
C GLN A 204 34.16 13.60 22.10
#